data_8871b5b2c8ab032a5754762ae361a054
#
_entry.id   8871b5b2c8ab032a5754762ae361a054
#
_cell.length_a   1.000
_cell.length_b   1.000
_cell.length_c   1.000
_cell.angle_alpha   90.00
_cell.angle_beta   90.00
_cell.angle_gamma   90.00
#
_symmetry.space_group_name_H-M   'P 1'
#
loop_
_entity.id
_entity.type
_entity.pdbx_description
1 polymer ?
#
loop_
_entity_poly.entity_id
_entity_poly.type
_entity_poly.pdbx_seq_one_letter_code
_entity_poly.pdbx_strand_id
1 'polypeptide(L)'
;MADRIFNLPQTRGFFEMAGKVTGTQRSNFYNEKETKSGAMRRVLSFGVQTSNENTFYVDLAGMPHDKVYFFRRADKDKGIEKDKMEVAWKDRLTYVAPEGYDMIGVKVGVTKKTNESGKAVNDNKTLTDFDAAKEISDNLHDGDNVYVRGNIEYSTYNGKHQIRF
;
A
#
# COMPACT_ATOMS: atom_id res chain seq x y z
N MET A 1 22.07 -10.51 -17.53
CA MET A 1 22.41 -9.78 -16.27
C MET A 1 23.05 -8.47 -16.69
N ALA A 2 22.51 -7.33 -16.27
CA ALA A 2 23.20 -6.07 -16.51
C ALA A 2 24.46 -6.07 -15.63
N ASP A 3 25.64 -5.96 -16.26
CA ASP A 3 26.90 -5.82 -15.56
C ASP A 3 26.80 -4.59 -14.65
N ARG A 4 26.93 -4.81 -13.34
CA ARG A 4 27.02 -3.73 -12.39
C ARG A 4 28.35 -3.01 -12.62
N ILE A 5 28.29 -1.83 -13.20
CA ILE A 5 29.47 -0.98 -13.45
C ILE A 5 30.16 -0.60 -12.14
N PHE A 6 29.43 -0.59 -11.04
CA PHE A 6 29.95 -0.34 -9.69
C PHE A 6 29.35 -1.39 -8.73
N ASN A 7 30.17 -1.98 -7.88
CA ASN A 7 29.76 -2.91 -6.80
C ASN A 7 28.97 -2.19 -5.67
N LEU A 8 28.11 -1.25 -6.02
CA LEU A 8 27.28 -0.54 -5.07
C LEU A 8 26.02 -1.35 -4.75
N PRO A 9 25.60 -1.41 -3.49
CA PRO A 9 24.35 -2.05 -3.12
C PRO A 9 23.18 -1.35 -3.84
N GLN A 10 22.21 -2.12 -4.30
CA GLN A 10 21.00 -1.58 -4.90
C GLN A 10 20.22 -0.81 -3.83
N THR A 11 20.09 0.51 -4.01
CA THR A 11 19.27 1.35 -3.13
C THR A 11 17.79 1.20 -3.50
N ARG A 12 16.92 1.18 -2.49
CA ARG A 12 15.47 1.27 -2.70
C ARG A 12 15.08 2.73 -2.81
N GLY A 13 14.41 3.08 -3.89
CA GLY A 13 13.82 4.40 -4.04
C GLY A 13 12.47 4.47 -3.31
N PHE A 14 12.20 5.61 -2.68
CA PHE A 14 10.90 5.93 -2.11
C PHE A 14 10.34 7.16 -2.79
N PHE A 15 9.02 7.25 -2.86
CA PHE A 15 8.35 8.48 -3.25
C PHE A 15 7.36 8.92 -2.17
N GLU A 16 7.14 10.21 -2.11
CA GLU A 16 6.08 10.85 -1.34
C GLU A 16 5.46 11.92 -2.23
N MET A 17 4.15 11.95 -2.33
CA MET A 17 3.45 12.96 -3.10
C MET A 17 2.11 13.33 -2.47
N ALA A 18 1.71 14.57 -2.62
CA ALA A 18 0.38 15.06 -2.27
C ALA A 18 -0.27 15.69 -3.50
N GLY A 19 -1.55 15.46 -3.68
CA GLY A 19 -2.26 15.99 -4.84
C GLY A 19 -3.72 15.57 -4.87
N LYS A 20 -4.35 15.82 -6.01
CA LYS A 20 -5.73 15.41 -6.26
C LYS A 20 -5.77 14.10 -7.02
N VAL A 21 -6.68 13.23 -6.60
CA VAL A 21 -6.94 11.95 -7.28
C VAL A 21 -7.58 12.19 -8.63
N THR A 22 -7.17 11.39 -9.61
CA THR A 22 -7.74 11.35 -10.95
C THR A 22 -7.73 9.94 -11.51
N GLY A 23 -8.69 9.65 -12.37
CA GLY A 23 -8.76 8.39 -13.10
C GLY A 23 -9.46 7.25 -12.38
N THR A 24 -10.25 7.52 -11.34
CA THR A 24 -11.07 6.50 -10.65
C THR A 24 -12.21 5.97 -11.52
N GLN A 25 -12.57 6.68 -12.58
CA GLN A 25 -13.61 6.26 -13.55
C GLN A 25 -13.05 5.41 -14.70
N ARG A 26 -11.74 5.16 -14.74
CA ARG A 26 -11.11 4.36 -15.80
C ARG A 26 -11.39 2.88 -15.60
N SER A 27 -11.49 2.12 -16.66
CA SER A 27 -11.71 0.67 -16.62
C SER A 27 -10.56 -0.11 -15.95
N ASN A 28 -9.38 0.49 -15.86
CA ASN A 28 -8.20 -0.09 -15.21
C ASN A 28 -7.94 0.46 -13.80
N PHE A 29 -8.86 1.27 -13.25
CA PHE A 29 -8.73 1.78 -11.88
C PHE A 29 -8.64 0.65 -10.88
N TYR A 30 -9.54 -0.33 -10.96
CA TYR A 30 -9.53 -1.50 -10.11
C TYR A 30 -9.88 -2.76 -10.90
N ASN A 31 -9.12 -3.83 -10.68
CA ASN A 31 -9.35 -5.12 -11.31
C ASN A 31 -9.11 -6.26 -10.33
N GLU A 32 -10.00 -7.25 -10.37
CA GLU A 32 -9.79 -8.56 -9.77
C GLU A 32 -9.61 -9.59 -10.88
N LYS A 33 -8.53 -10.34 -10.83
CA LYS A 33 -8.24 -11.39 -11.82
C LYS A 33 -7.70 -12.63 -11.13
N GLU A 34 -8.20 -13.78 -11.57
CA GLU A 34 -7.61 -15.04 -11.22
C GLU A 34 -6.28 -15.21 -11.95
N THR A 35 -5.24 -15.60 -11.21
CA THR A 35 -3.94 -15.91 -11.77
C THR A 35 -3.95 -17.31 -12.39
N LYS A 36 -2.92 -17.65 -13.15
CA LYS A 36 -2.76 -19.00 -13.71
C LYS A 36 -2.66 -20.11 -12.65
N SER A 37 -2.32 -19.75 -11.42
CA SER A 37 -2.26 -20.66 -10.26
C SER A 37 -3.57 -20.76 -9.49
N GLY A 38 -4.65 -20.10 -9.95
CA GLY A 38 -5.95 -20.10 -9.28
C GLY A 38 -6.09 -19.09 -8.13
N ALA A 39 -5.04 -18.32 -7.83
CA ALA A 39 -5.12 -17.29 -6.79
C ALA A 39 -5.74 -16.00 -7.32
N MET A 40 -6.62 -15.37 -6.54
CA MET A 40 -7.19 -14.07 -6.89
C MET A 40 -6.13 -12.97 -6.71
N ARG A 41 -5.95 -12.11 -7.72
CA ARG A 41 -5.10 -10.93 -7.65
C ARG A 41 -5.95 -9.67 -7.78
N ARG A 42 -5.74 -8.71 -6.89
CA ARG A 42 -6.30 -7.36 -6.96
C ARG A 42 -5.24 -6.38 -7.44
N VAL A 43 -5.62 -5.51 -8.35
CA VAL A 43 -4.76 -4.44 -8.87
C VAL A 43 -5.56 -3.15 -8.85
N LEU A 44 -4.97 -2.12 -8.28
CA LEU A 44 -5.50 -0.75 -8.23
C LEU A 44 -4.48 0.17 -8.91
N SER A 45 -4.95 1.10 -9.75
CA SER A 45 -4.11 2.10 -10.41
C SER A 45 -4.87 3.42 -10.53
N PHE A 46 -4.31 4.50 -9.99
CA PHE A 46 -4.90 5.83 -10.05
C PHE A 46 -3.85 6.92 -10.23
N GLY A 47 -4.28 8.07 -10.73
CA GLY A 47 -3.42 9.25 -10.88
C GLY A 47 -3.46 10.14 -9.65
N VAL A 48 -2.32 10.71 -9.30
CA VAL A 48 -2.18 11.81 -8.33
C VAL A 48 -1.68 13.04 -9.08
N GLN A 49 -2.55 14.00 -9.25
CA GLN A 49 -2.23 15.28 -9.88
C GLN A 49 -1.60 16.21 -8.85
N THR A 50 -0.30 16.42 -8.97
CA THR A 50 0.49 17.27 -8.04
C THR A 50 0.55 18.73 -8.48
N SER A 51 0.29 18.99 -9.76
CA SER A 51 0.16 20.33 -10.34
C SER A 51 -0.76 20.29 -11.55
N ASN A 52 -1.05 21.44 -12.16
CA ASN A 52 -1.90 21.51 -13.36
C ASN A 52 -1.35 20.69 -14.54
N GLU A 53 -0.04 20.45 -14.59
CA GLU A 53 0.63 19.79 -15.71
C GLU A 53 1.16 18.39 -15.35
N ASN A 54 1.25 18.04 -14.05
CA ASN A 54 1.90 16.80 -13.62
C ASN A 54 0.91 15.86 -12.93
N THR A 55 0.78 14.67 -13.50
CA THR A 55 0.05 13.55 -12.92
C THR A 55 0.97 12.33 -12.86
N PHE A 56 1.09 11.74 -11.68
CA PHE A 56 1.82 10.51 -11.45
C PHE A 56 0.83 9.37 -11.21
N TYR A 57 1.08 8.21 -11.81
CA TYR A 57 0.25 7.03 -11.60
C TYR A 57 0.85 6.14 -10.53
N VAL A 58 0.00 5.78 -9.58
CA VAL A 58 0.34 4.91 -8.44
C VAL A 58 -0.34 3.58 -8.63
N ASP A 59 0.41 2.51 -8.47
CA ASP A 59 -0.07 1.14 -8.58
C ASP A 59 0.00 0.42 -7.23
N LEU A 60 -1.04 -0.33 -6.90
CA LEU A 60 -1.07 -1.23 -5.77
C LEU A 60 -1.58 -2.59 -6.23
N ALA A 61 -0.84 -3.65 -5.95
CA ALA A 61 -1.25 -5.00 -6.28
C ALA A 61 -1.06 -5.94 -5.10
N GLY A 62 -2.04 -6.79 -4.85
CA GLY A 62 -1.99 -7.77 -3.77
C GLY A 62 -2.63 -9.10 -4.16
N MET A 63 -2.22 -10.14 -3.46
CA MET A 63 -2.78 -11.49 -3.54
C MET A 63 -3.00 -12.04 -2.13
N PRO A 64 -3.91 -13.03 -1.96
CA PRO A 64 -4.01 -13.76 -0.71
C PRO A 64 -2.71 -14.50 -0.38
N HIS A 65 -2.44 -14.61 0.90
CA HIS A 65 -1.32 -15.36 1.48
C HIS A 65 -1.85 -16.41 2.47
N ASP A 66 -1.00 -17.28 2.98
CA ASP A 66 -1.39 -18.24 4.02
C ASP A 66 -1.59 -17.54 5.36
N LYS A 67 -0.83 -16.48 5.61
CA LYS A 67 -0.78 -15.75 6.88
C LYS A 67 -0.40 -14.29 6.70
N VAL A 68 -0.69 -13.50 7.72
CA VAL A 68 -0.24 -12.11 7.88
C VAL A 68 0.70 -12.01 9.08
N TYR A 69 1.49 -10.96 9.10
CA TYR A 69 2.52 -10.76 10.10
C TYR A 69 2.28 -9.48 10.89
N PHE A 70 2.43 -9.59 12.20
CA PHE A 70 2.48 -8.48 13.11
C PHE A 70 3.89 -8.37 13.69
N PHE A 71 4.36 -7.17 13.89
CA PHE A 71 5.72 -6.91 14.32
C PHE A 71 5.72 -5.91 15.48
N ARG A 72 6.48 -6.23 16.53
CA ARG A 72 6.77 -5.33 17.64
C ARG A 72 8.23 -4.87 17.54
N ARG A 73 8.44 -3.55 17.60
CA ARG A 73 9.78 -2.97 17.62
C ARG A 73 10.40 -3.15 18.99
N ALA A 74 11.73 -3.29 19.02
CA ALA A 74 12.48 -3.22 20.28
C ALA A 74 12.38 -1.81 20.88
N ASP A 75 12.20 -1.75 22.20
CA ASP A 75 12.30 -0.53 22.99
C ASP A 75 13.30 -0.80 24.13
N LYS A 76 14.53 -0.32 23.94
CA LYS A 76 15.63 -0.57 24.89
C LYS A 76 15.38 0.09 26.26
N ASP A 77 14.69 1.22 26.26
CA ASP A 77 14.41 1.97 27.51
C ASP A 77 13.41 1.24 28.39
N LYS A 78 12.53 0.45 27.75
CA LYS A 78 11.53 -0.39 28.45
C LYS A 78 11.92 -1.87 28.56
N GLY A 79 13.11 -2.25 28.09
CA GLY A 79 13.53 -3.65 28.09
C GLY A 79 12.69 -4.56 27.16
N ILE A 80 12.06 -3.97 26.14
CA ILE A 80 11.21 -4.71 25.20
C ILE A 80 12.07 -5.17 24.02
N GLU A 81 12.07 -6.47 23.75
CA GLU A 81 12.71 -7.05 22.58
C GLU A 81 11.80 -6.98 21.35
N LYS A 82 12.43 -6.94 20.16
CA LYS A 82 11.70 -7.11 18.89
C LYS A 82 11.06 -8.48 18.86
N ASP A 83 9.86 -8.55 18.32
CA ASP A 83 9.13 -9.80 18.15
C ASP A 83 8.28 -9.80 16.89
N LYS A 84 7.95 -10.99 16.39
CA LYS A 84 7.13 -11.20 15.20
C LYS A 84 6.09 -12.27 15.49
N MET A 85 4.85 -11.95 15.16
CA MET A 85 3.70 -12.82 15.33
C MET A 85 3.08 -13.16 13.98
N GLU A 86 2.62 -14.38 13.82
CA GLU A 86 1.95 -14.87 12.62
C GLU A 86 0.46 -15.14 12.91
N VAL A 87 -0.41 -14.65 12.03
CA VAL A 87 -1.87 -14.83 12.14
C VAL A 87 -2.38 -15.42 10.82
N ALA A 88 -3.26 -16.41 10.90
CA ALA A 88 -3.83 -17.04 9.72
C ALA A 88 -4.56 -16.02 8.84
N TRP A 89 -4.46 -16.16 7.52
CA TRP A 89 -5.06 -15.23 6.55
C TRP A 89 -6.55 -14.99 6.79
N LYS A 90 -7.31 -16.05 7.16
CA LYS A 90 -8.74 -15.96 7.42
C LYS A 90 -9.11 -15.03 8.56
N ASP A 91 -8.21 -14.87 9.54
CA ASP A 91 -8.43 -14.11 10.76
C ASP A 91 -7.89 -12.67 10.68
N ARG A 92 -7.20 -12.31 9.58
CA ARG A 92 -6.47 -11.05 9.39
C ARG A 92 -7.27 -9.76 9.64
N LEU A 93 -8.58 -9.78 9.36
CA LEU A 93 -9.45 -8.61 9.51
C LEU A 93 -10.12 -8.52 10.88
N THR A 94 -10.15 -9.61 11.63
CA THR A 94 -10.81 -9.71 12.93
C THR A 94 -9.84 -9.83 14.08
N TYR A 95 -8.59 -10.15 13.79
CA TYR A 95 -7.56 -10.32 14.82
C TYR A 95 -7.19 -8.97 15.44
N VAL A 96 -7.27 -8.91 16.77
CA VAL A 96 -6.84 -7.76 17.56
C VAL A 96 -5.44 -8.06 18.08
N ALA A 97 -4.45 -7.35 17.56
CA ALA A 97 -3.08 -7.53 17.99
C ALA A 97 -2.87 -7.02 19.44
N PRO A 98 -2.00 -7.66 20.23
CA PRO A 98 -1.57 -7.13 21.52
C PRO A 98 -0.93 -5.76 21.39
N GLU A 99 -0.90 -5.01 22.48
CA GLU A 99 -0.29 -3.67 22.52
C GLU A 99 1.17 -3.72 22.04
N GLY A 100 1.53 -2.75 21.22
CA GLY A 100 2.87 -2.59 20.64
C GLY A 100 3.14 -3.43 19.38
N TYR A 101 2.18 -4.24 18.92
CA TYR A 101 2.30 -4.94 17.64
C TYR A 101 1.55 -4.21 16.54
N ASP A 102 2.26 -3.94 15.45
CA ASP A 102 1.70 -3.38 14.22
C ASP A 102 1.69 -4.43 13.12
N MET A 103 0.59 -4.49 12.37
CA MET A 103 0.51 -5.33 11.18
C MET A 103 1.47 -4.82 10.10
N ILE A 104 2.18 -5.75 9.46
CA ILE A 104 2.96 -5.45 8.25
C ILE A 104 1.99 -5.37 7.08
N GLY A 105 1.83 -4.16 6.53
CA GLY A 105 0.89 -3.91 5.45
C GLY A 105 0.86 -2.45 5.00
N VAL A 106 -0.17 -2.11 4.26
CA VAL A 106 -0.43 -0.77 3.71
C VAL A 106 -1.27 0.03 4.71
N LYS A 107 -0.85 1.25 5.01
CA LYS A 107 -1.64 2.20 5.81
C LYS A 107 -2.63 2.92 4.91
N VAL A 108 -3.91 2.77 5.20
CA VAL A 108 -5.02 3.33 4.43
C VAL A 108 -5.85 4.24 5.33
N GLY A 109 -6.19 5.43 4.84
CA GLY A 109 -7.01 6.41 5.56
C GLY A 109 -7.97 7.15 4.62
N VAL A 110 -8.61 6.41 3.71
CA VAL A 110 -9.56 6.96 2.72
C VAL A 110 -10.97 7.16 3.28
N THR A 111 -11.32 6.43 4.34
CA THR A 111 -12.60 6.59 5.04
C THR A 111 -12.50 7.57 6.20
N LYS A 112 -13.63 8.13 6.60
CA LYS A 112 -13.74 9.05 7.74
C LYS A 112 -14.47 8.39 8.91
N LYS A 113 -14.04 8.73 10.11
CA LYS A 113 -14.77 8.44 11.34
C LYS A 113 -14.90 9.70 12.19
N THR A 114 -15.89 9.71 13.08
CA THR A 114 -16.05 10.80 14.04
C THR A 114 -15.22 10.50 15.29
N ASN A 115 -14.37 11.44 15.69
CA ASN A 115 -13.61 11.31 16.93
C ASN A 115 -14.46 11.70 18.16
N GLU A 116 -13.89 11.56 19.35
CA GLU A 116 -14.55 11.89 20.64
C GLU A 116 -15.00 13.36 20.72
N SER A 117 -14.35 14.26 19.97
CA SER A 117 -14.69 15.68 19.89
C SER A 117 -15.76 15.99 18.82
N GLY A 118 -16.37 14.98 18.19
CA GLY A 118 -17.38 15.16 17.15
C GLY A 118 -16.82 15.59 15.78
N LYS A 119 -15.51 15.60 15.60
CA LYS A 119 -14.85 15.99 14.31
C LYS A 119 -14.62 14.78 13.42
N ALA A 120 -14.85 14.95 12.11
CA ALA A 120 -14.51 13.96 11.11
C ALA A 120 -12.98 13.87 10.96
N VAL A 121 -12.42 12.70 11.19
CA VAL A 121 -10.99 12.38 11.03
C VAL A 121 -10.82 11.18 10.13
N ASN A 122 -9.64 11.01 9.55
CA ASN A 122 -9.36 9.80 8.75
C ASN A 122 -9.39 8.55 9.64
N ASP A 123 -10.07 7.52 9.17
CA ASP A 123 -10.07 6.21 9.81
C ASP A 123 -8.85 5.42 9.30
N ASN A 124 -7.72 5.64 9.95
CA ASN A 124 -6.46 5.00 9.56
C ASN A 124 -6.46 3.52 9.96
N LYS A 125 -6.29 2.66 8.97
CA LYS A 125 -6.19 1.20 9.11
C LYS A 125 -4.87 0.71 8.52
N THR A 126 -4.34 -0.40 9.02
CA THR A 126 -3.28 -1.15 8.34
C THR A 126 -3.92 -2.40 7.75
N LEU A 127 -3.80 -2.58 6.45
CA LEU A 127 -4.41 -3.67 5.69
C LEU A 127 -3.34 -4.41 4.88
N THR A 128 -3.65 -5.65 4.47
CA THR A 128 -2.83 -6.31 3.44
C THR A 128 -2.95 -5.56 2.12
N ASP A 129 -1.99 -5.70 1.21
CA ASP A 129 -2.06 -5.11 -0.13
C ASP A 129 -3.35 -5.50 -0.85
N PHE A 130 -3.78 -6.76 -0.66
CA PHE A 130 -5.00 -7.31 -1.21
C PHE A 130 -6.27 -6.61 -0.70
N ASP A 131 -6.35 -6.37 0.61
CA ASP A 131 -7.51 -5.71 1.22
C ASP A 131 -7.45 -4.19 1.03
N ALA A 132 -6.25 -3.60 1.05
CA ALA A 132 -6.04 -2.19 0.81
C ALA A 132 -6.49 -1.77 -0.60
N ALA A 133 -6.18 -2.57 -1.63
CA ALA A 133 -6.62 -2.31 -2.99
C ALA A 133 -8.16 -2.23 -3.09
N LYS A 134 -8.88 -3.10 -2.39
CA LYS A 134 -10.35 -3.10 -2.35
C LYS A 134 -10.89 -1.90 -1.55
N GLU A 135 -10.37 -1.66 -0.34
CA GLU A 135 -10.79 -0.54 0.52
C GLU A 135 -10.62 0.80 -0.19
N ILE A 136 -9.48 0.99 -0.88
CA ILE A 136 -9.22 2.23 -1.63
C ILE A 136 -10.17 2.33 -2.83
N SER A 137 -10.38 1.24 -3.56
CA SER A 137 -11.26 1.26 -4.75
C SER A 137 -12.72 1.61 -4.41
N ASP A 138 -13.18 1.21 -3.23
CA ASP A 138 -14.56 1.44 -2.80
C ASP A 138 -14.79 2.88 -2.29
N ASN A 139 -13.73 3.57 -1.87
CA ASN A 139 -13.86 4.82 -1.12
C ASN A 139 -13.11 6.01 -1.73
N LEU A 140 -12.27 5.80 -2.75
CA LEU A 140 -11.49 6.87 -3.37
C LEU A 140 -12.20 7.41 -4.61
N HIS A 141 -12.27 8.74 -4.73
CA HIS A 141 -12.97 9.41 -5.82
C HIS A 141 -12.08 10.47 -6.49
N ASP A 142 -12.35 10.74 -7.77
CA ASP A 142 -11.71 11.83 -8.48
C ASP A 142 -11.93 13.17 -7.75
N GLY A 143 -10.85 13.93 -7.59
CA GLY A 143 -10.86 15.20 -6.87
C GLY A 143 -10.53 15.12 -5.38
N ASP A 144 -10.49 13.94 -4.78
CA ASP A 144 -10.03 13.76 -3.40
C ASP A 144 -8.59 14.23 -3.24
N ASN A 145 -8.31 14.93 -2.12
CA ASN A 145 -6.94 15.28 -1.77
C ASN A 145 -6.30 14.12 -1.01
N VAL A 146 -5.18 13.64 -1.54
CA VAL A 146 -4.45 12.52 -0.96
C VAL A 146 -2.99 12.85 -0.72
N TYR A 147 -2.42 12.16 0.27
CA TYR A 147 -1.00 12.00 0.45
C TYR A 147 -0.66 10.54 0.26
N VAL A 148 0.24 10.24 -0.65
CA VAL A 148 0.66 8.88 -0.99
C VAL A 148 2.15 8.72 -0.79
N ARG A 149 2.53 7.61 -0.19
CA ARG A 149 3.92 7.21 0.01
C ARG A 149 4.11 5.76 -0.40
N GLY A 150 5.19 5.47 -1.11
CA GLY A 150 5.46 4.11 -1.58
C GLY A 150 6.90 3.89 -2.01
N ASN A 151 7.14 2.73 -2.60
CA ASN A 151 8.41 2.38 -3.19
C ASN A 151 8.42 2.71 -4.67
N ILE A 152 9.57 3.15 -5.18
CA ILE A 152 9.79 3.28 -6.61
C ILE A 152 10.29 1.93 -7.14
N GLU A 153 9.59 1.38 -8.11
CA GLU A 153 10.02 0.18 -8.81
C GLU A 153 10.64 0.54 -10.16
N TYR A 154 11.82 0.01 -10.41
CA TYR A 154 12.50 0.09 -11.69
C TYR A 154 12.37 -1.23 -12.42
N SER A 155 11.78 -1.20 -13.60
CA SER A 155 11.63 -2.40 -14.45
C SER A 155 12.06 -2.13 -15.87
N THR A 156 12.35 -3.21 -16.62
CA THR A 156 12.62 -3.13 -18.07
C THR A 156 11.59 -4.02 -18.76
N TYR A 157 10.85 -3.43 -19.70
CA TYR A 157 9.90 -4.13 -20.53
C TYR A 157 10.17 -3.83 -22.01
N ASN A 158 10.33 -4.88 -22.83
CA ASN A 158 10.67 -4.76 -24.26
C ASN A 158 11.86 -3.81 -24.52
N GLY A 159 12.93 -3.91 -23.72
CA GLY A 159 14.13 -3.08 -23.82
C GLY A 159 13.97 -1.63 -23.35
N LYS A 160 12.79 -1.23 -22.88
CA LYS A 160 12.52 0.11 -22.33
C LYS A 160 12.55 0.07 -20.82
N HIS A 161 13.30 0.99 -20.22
CA HIS A 161 13.29 1.22 -18.77
C HIS A 161 12.01 1.91 -18.36
N GLN A 162 11.39 1.43 -17.29
CA GLN A 162 10.16 1.97 -16.72
C GLN A 162 10.35 2.25 -15.23
N ILE A 163 9.76 3.35 -14.79
CA ILE A 163 9.66 3.71 -13.38
C ILE A 163 8.19 3.58 -13.01
N ARG A 164 7.90 2.89 -11.91
CA ARG A 164 6.54 2.73 -11.35
C ARG A 164 6.52 3.25 -9.92
N PHE A 165 5.40 3.86 -9.59
CA PHE A 165 5.12 4.40 -8.27
C PHE A 165 4.04 3.60 -7.56
#